data_1ae6d1827a369d8aad34298e25b963b9
#
_entry.id   1ae6d1827a369d8aad34298e25b963b9
#
_cell.length_a   1.000
_cell.length_b   1.000
_cell.length_c   1.000
_cell.angle_alpha   90.00
_cell.angle_beta   90.00
_cell.angle_gamma   90.00
#
_symmetry.space_group_name_H-M   'P 1'
#
loop_
_entity.id
_entity.type
_entity.pdbx_description
1 polymer ?
#
loop_
_entity_poly.entity_id
_entity_poly.type
_entity_poly.pdbx_seq_one_letter_code
_entity_poly.pdbx_strand_id
1 'polypeptide(L)'
;MKPLKERVFSKSTILGYGVAGIGNAIPAGLFYVYFIFFLTTVAGINPAIAGSISLIAVLWDAINDPMIGFLTDNCKSKYGRRRPFVIGGLLPLTVVIILMFTNLNMPLNFKTAWFILLNILFWFFFTFVDVPMIALGDALNTNYDNKTKCRTAWTVLMMCGSVLGESLPPAIIDFIDSKVNNVSLSWFTMICVLALITFLAYFIAWNATRGREVIPKLEKTQGMKFSFFKEYLAAFRNKGMRFSMPGVALIYCGFNGAAIPTMAFICTFNLGLPDAQVTLYLLAYTVGSILGSLCLGTISAKFGKKLGGKSKEIAYAFGVYAIASIICFFVGTNHVTVLICLFLLGFTCSAFFLHGWNLALDAAKIEQYKTGEEKGGIYTAMIGFCFKIGGAIGMWLVGLLLAAYGFDETQTVQSESALHGIEITFFLVTGIVLLLACIILFRNPMTRHKMDCLLEALDKKEKGEAIDESGFSDLL
;
A
#
# COMPACT_ATOMS: atom_id res chain seq x y z
N MET A 1 -33.01 8.11 23.85
CA MET A 1 -31.60 8.45 23.56
C MET A 1 -31.53 9.95 23.36
N LYS A 2 -30.76 10.69 24.16
CA LYS A 2 -30.57 12.13 23.96
C LYS A 2 -29.86 12.36 22.61
N PRO A 3 -30.28 13.36 21.81
CA PRO A 3 -29.59 13.69 20.56
C PRO A 3 -28.12 14.01 20.89
N LEU A 4 -27.19 13.37 20.18
CA LEU A 4 -25.77 13.69 20.24
C LEU A 4 -25.66 15.19 19.89
N LYS A 5 -25.36 16.05 20.89
CA LYS A 5 -24.97 17.42 20.63
C LYS A 5 -23.83 17.37 19.62
N GLU A 6 -23.93 18.14 18.53
CA GLU A 6 -22.84 18.39 17.60
C GLU A 6 -21.62 18.88 18.42
N ARG A 7 -20.75 17.94 18.77
CA ARG A 7 -19.50 18.31 19.43
C ARG A 7 -18.64 18.99 18.40
N VAL A 8 -18.28 20.25 18.69
CA VAL A 8 -17.35 21.03 17.88
C VAL A 8 -16.16 20.15 17.54
N PHE A 9 -15.90 19.98 16.25
CA PHE A 9 -14.82 19.15 15.72
C PHE A 9 -13.51 19.87 16.04
N SER A 10 -12.84 19.46 17.10
CA SER A 10 -11.64 20.14 17.57
C SER A 10 -10.41 19.73 16.77
N LYS A 11 -9.43 20.63 16.65
CA LYS A 11 -8.12 20.32 16.03
C LYS A 11 -7.46 19.08 16.68
N SER A 12 -7.64 18.90 17.99
CA SER A 12 -7.12 17.73 18.73
C SER A 12 -7.75 16.41 18.28
N THR A 13 -9.02 16.42 17.85
CA THR A 13 -9.66 15.21 17.31
C THR A 13 -9.11 14.85 15.93
N ILE A 14 -8.90 15.86 15.07
CA ILE A 14 -8.34 15.66 13.72
C ILE A 14 -6.93 15.10 13.83
N LEU A 15 -6.08 15.72 14.64
CA LEU A 15 -4.71 15.25 14.86
C LEU A 15 -4.67 13.89 15.57
N GLY A 16 -5.49 13.72 16.61
CA GLY A 16 -5.58 12.46 17.34
C GLY A 16 -6.03 11.29 16.46
N TYR A 17 -6.99 11.50 15.55
CA TYR A 17 -7.35 10.52 14.53
C TYR A 17 -6.21 10.30 13.53
N GLY A 18 -5.58 11.38 13.07
CA GLY A 18 -4.47 11.34 12.10
C GLY A 18 -3.29 10.49 12.57
N VAL A 19 -3.02 10.43 13.89
CA VAL A 19 -1.93 9.60 14.46
C VAL A 19 -2.07 8.12 14.10
N ALA A 20 -3.28 7.62 13.82
CA ALA A 20 -3.45 6.26 13.31
C ALA A 20 -2.72 6.03 11.98
N GLY A 21 -2.45 7.07 11.19
CA GLY A 21 -1.60 6.96 9.99
C GLY A 21 -0.19 6.47 10.30
N ILE A 22 0.40 6.87 11.43
CA ILE A 22 1.68 6.31 11.91
C ILE A 22 1.52 4.82 12.22
N GLY A 23 0.43 4.47 12.91
CA GLY A 23 0.10 3.08 13.25
C GLY A 23 -0.08 2.18 12.03
N ASN A 24 -0.60 2.71 10.91
CA ASN A 24 -0.74 2.02 9.65
C ASN A 24 0.61 1.85 8.93
N ALA A 25 1.39 2.91 8.82
CA ALA A 25 2.59 2.95 7.99
C ALA A 25 3.75 2.09 8.56
N ILE A 26 3.93 2.06 9.88
CA ILE A 26 5.03 1.30 10.50
C ILE A 26 4.92 -0.20 10.18
N PRO A 27 3.80 -0.91 10.47
CA PRO A 27 3.69 -2.34 10.16
C PRO A 27 3.77 -2.63 8.67
N ALA A 28 3.16 -1.77 7.83
CA ALA A 28 3.22 -1.91 6.38
C ALA A 28 4.66 -1.77 5.86
N GLY A 29 5.40 -0.74 6.30
CA GLY A 29 6.80 -0.54 5.94
C GLY A 29 7.70 -1.69 6.38
N LEU A 30 7.56 -2.15 7.62
CA LEU A 30 8.29 -3.32 8.12
C LEU A 30 8.02 -4.56 7.27
N PHE A 31 6.77 -4.79 6.88
CA PHE A 31 6.41 -5.93 6.05
C PHE A 31 6.99 -5.81 4.64
N TYR A 32 6.71 -4.72 3.93
CA TYR A 32 7.09 -4.61 2.52
C TYR A 32 8.60 -4.45 2.31
N VAL A 33 9.31 -3.76 3.20
CA VAL A 33 10.77 -3.52 3.06
C VAL A 33 11.57 -4.67 3.66
N TYR A 34 11.22 -5.10 4.88
CA TYR A 34 12.13 -5.94 5.67
C TYR A 34 11.68 -7.38 5.88
N PHE A 35 10.43 -7.75 5.57
CA PHE A 35 9.98 -9.10 5.92
C PHE A 35 10.74 -10.20 5.18
N ILE A 36 10.89 -10.09 3.85
CA ILE A 36 11.69 -11.06 3.08
C ILE A 36 13.15 -10.98 3.51
N PHE A 37 13.70 -9.77 3.70
CA PHE A 37 15.06 -9.57 4.16
C PHE A 37 15.30 -10.26 5.52
N PHE A 38 14.42 -10.05 6.49
CA PHE A 38 14.50 -10.70 7.79
C PHE A 38 14.40 -12.23 7.70
N LEU A 39 13.45 -12.75 6.93
CA LEU A 39 13.27 -14.20 6.74
C LEU A 39 14.53 -14.86 6.18
N THR A 40 15.19 -14.20 5.22
CA THR A 40 16.38 -14.74 4.55
C THR A 40 17.65 -14.52 5.37
N THR A 41 17.95 -13.29 5.78
CA THR A 41 19.24 -12.93 6.36
C THR A 41 19.34 -13.20 7.86
N VAL A 42 18.20 -13.15 8.60
CA VAL A 42 18.19 -13.29 10.06
C VAL A 42 17.57 -14.63 10.49
N ALA A 43 16.46 -15.02 9.87
CA ALA A 43 15.79 -16.28 10.21
C ALA A 43 16.36 -17.50 9.46
N GLY A 44 17.16 -17.30 8.39
CA GLY A 44 17.81 -18.36 7.63
C GLY A 44 16.81 -19.21 6.82
N ILE A 45 15.76 -18.59 6.28
CA ILE A 45 14.77 -19.25 5.42
C ILE A 45 15.14 -19.00 3.96
N ASN A 46 15.13 -20.06 3.17
CA ASN A 46 15.39 -19.97 1.73
C ASN A 46 14.52 -18.89 1.07
N PRO A 47 15.09 -18.03 0.19
CA PRO A 47 14.37 -16.91 -0.42
C PRO A 47 13.10 -17.30 -1.16
N ALA A 48 13.07 -18.43 -1.88
CA ALA A 48 11.88 -18.90 -2.57
C ALA A 48 10.73 -19.25 -1.61
N ILE A 49 11.08 -19.83 -0.45
CA ILE A 49 10.12 -20.12 0.61
C ILE A 49 9.63 -18.80 1.24
N ALA A 50 10.53 -17.84 1.51
CA ALA A 50 10.19 -16.54 2.07
C ALA A 50 9.21 -15.76 1.16
N GLY A 51 9.46 -15.74 -0.15
CA GLY A 51 8.55 -15.17 -1.14
C GLY A 51 7.19 -15.87 -1.17
N SER A 52 7.18 -17.21 -1.06
CA SER A 52 5.93 -18.00 -1.02
C SER A 52 5.11 -17.75 0.25
N ILE A 53 5.76 -17.57 1.41
CA ILE A 53 5.12 -17.15 2.66
C ILE A 53 4.40 -15.81 2.47
N SER A 54 5.07 -14.85 1.83
CA SER A 54 4.48 -13.53 1.55
C SER A 54 3.27 -13.62 0.61
N LEU A 55 3.37 -14.43 -0.46
CA LEU A 55 2.27 -14.65 -1.40
C LEU A 55 1.01 -15.21 -0.73
N ILE A 56 1.16 -16.28 0.06
CA ILE A 56 0.03 -16.93 0.76
C ILE A 56 -0.71 -15.92 1.65
N ALA A 57 0.03 -15.12 2.39
CA ALA A 57 -0.57 -14.19 3.32
C ALA A 57 -1.30 -13.03 2.66
N VAL A 58 -0.79 -12.50 1.56
CA VAL A 58 -1.48 -11.43 0.83
C VAL A 58 -2.72 -11.96 0.09
N LEU A 59 -2.70 -13.20 -0.39
CA LEU A 59 -3.91 -13.86 -0.90
C LEU A 59 -4.97 -14.02 0.21
N TRP A 60 -4.54 -14.36 1.43
CA TRP A 60 -5.43 -14.39 2.60
C TRP A 60 -6.01 -13.01 2.91
N ASP A 61 -5.18 -11.97 2.89
CA ASP A 61 -5.60 -10.60 3.16
C ASP A 61 -6.67 -10.10 2.16
N ALA A 62 -6.55 -10.48 0.90
CA ALA A 62 -7.53 -10.15 -0.12
C ALA A 62 -8.94 -10.73 0.17
N ILE A 63 -9.03 -11.83 0.93
CA ILE A 63 -10.28 -12.44 1.40
C ILE A 63 -10.72 -11.80 2.71
N ASN A 64 -9.76 -11.49 3.58
CA ASN A 64 -9.99 -10.98 4.93
C ASN A 64 -10.62 -9.57 4.93
N ASP A 65 -10.21 -8.68 4.04
CA ASP A 65 -10.70 -7.30 3.97
C ASP A 65 -12.23 -7.18 3.83
N PRO A 66 -12.86 -7.84 2.82
CA PRO A 66 -14.31 -7.80 2.69
C PRO A 66 -15.05 -8.43 3.89
N MET A 67 -14.46 -9.46 4.48
CA MET A 67 -15.03 -10.14 5.63
C MET A 67 -15.07 -9.21 6.86
N ILE A 68 -13.95 -8.55 7.15
CA ILE A 68 -13.88 -7.60 8.27
C ILE A 68 -14.73 -6.37 8.02
N GLY A 69 -14.75 -5.84 6.79
CA GLY A 69 -15.65 -4.76 6.40
C GLY A 69 -17.12 -5.11 6.69
N PHE A 70 -17.58 -6.28 6.25
CA PHE A 70 -18.93 -6.76 6.52
C PHE A 70 -19.22 -6.94 8.02
N LEU A 71 -18.31 -7.53 8.77
CA LEU A 71 -18.45 -7.72 10.22
C LEU A 71 -18.58 -6.40 10.97
N THR A 72 -17.75 -5.41 10.62
CA THR A 72 -17.75 -4.09 11.27
C THR A 72 -19.00 -3.29 10.95
N ASP A 73 -19.48 -3.34 9.71
CA ASP A 73 -20.69 -2.62 9.31
C ASP A 73 -21.97 -3.18 9.94
N ASN A 74 -22.01 -4.48 10.26
CA ASN A 74 -23.13 -5.14 10.91
C ASN A 74 -23.04 -5.18 12.45
N CYS A 75 -21.98 -4.67 13.05
CA CYS A 75 -21.78 -4.68 14.50
C CYS A 75 -22.77 -3.75 15.22
N LYS A 76 -23.43 -4.27 16.26
CA LYS A 76 -24.42 -3.55 17.07
C LYS A 76 -23.90 -3.23 18.48
N SER A 77 -22.64 -2.87 18.62
CA SER A 77 -22.05 -2.59 19.92
C SER A 77 -22.48 -1.22 20.50
N LYS A 78 -22.68 -1.18 21.83
CA LYS A 78 -22.93 0.07 22.58
C LYS A 78 -21.73 1.06 22.57
N TYR A 79 -20.54 0.58 22.19
CA TYR A 79 -19.33 1.41 22.11
C TYR A 79 -19.07 1.99 20.71
N GLY A 80 -20.01 1.82 19.77
CA GLY A 80 -19.85 2.12 18.35
C GLY A 80 -19.71 0.85 17.52
N ARG A 81 -19.86 0.96 16.18
CA ARG A 81 -19.78 -0.21 15.30
C ARG A 81 -18.33 -0.67 15.04
N ARG A 82 -17.40 0.28 14.93
CA ARG A 82 -16.03 0.05 14.48
C ARG A 82 -15.01 -0.03 15.63
N ARG A 83 -15.23 0.74 16.68
CA ARG A 83 -14.32 0.87 17.83
C ARG A 83 -14.00 -0.43 18.58
N PRO A 84 -14.95 -1.40 18.78
CA PRO A 84 -14.64 -2.67 19.44
C PRO A 84 -13.61 -3.51 18.68
N PHE A 85 -13.63 -3.44 17.35
CA PHE A 85 -12.67 -4.15 16.50
C PHE A 85 -11.26 -3.57 16.68
N VAL A 86 -11.13 -2.25 16.62
CA VAL A 86 -9.82 -1.59 16.80
C VAL A 86 -9.18 -1.99 18.11
N ILE A 87 -9.88 -1.83 19.23
CA ILE A 87 -9.28 -2.15 20.55
C ILE A 87 -9.07 -3.64 20.76
N GLY A 88 -9.97 -4.49 20.23
CA GLY A 88 -9.88 -5.95 20.34
C GLY A 88 -8.74 -6.54 19.52
N GLY A 89 -8.43 -5.94 18.36
CA GLY A 89 -7.34 -6.39 17.49
C GLY A 89 -5.98 -5.79 17.84
N LEU A 90 -5.93 -4.68 18.57
CA LEU A 90 -4.71 -3.90 18.76
C LEU A 90 -3.62 -4.64 19.53
N LEU A 91 -3.96 -5.30 20.65
CA LEU A 91 -3.00 -6.08 21.43
C LEU A 91 -2.52 -7.33 20.66
N PRO A 92 -3.41 -8.15 20.06
CA PRO A 92 -2.99 -9.26 19.21
C PRO A 92 -2.09 -8.82 18.05
N LEU A 93 -2.40 -7.72 17.35
CA LEU A 93 -1.57 -7.16 16.28
C LEU A 93 -0.16 -6.85 16.79
N THR A 94 -0.06 -6.16 17.92
CA THR A 94 1.24 -5.79 18.52
C THR A 94 2.08 -7.03 18.82
N VAL A 95 1.48 -8.04 19.42
CA VAL A 95 2.16 -9.31 19.74
C VAL A 95 2.62 -10.02 18.47
N VAL A 96 1.76 -10.08 17.45
CA VAL A 96 2.12 -10.74 16.18
C VAL A 96 3.25 -9.99 15.46
N ILE A 97 3.25 -8.65 15.44
CA ILE A 97 4.36 -7.86 14.88
C ILE A 97 5.69 -8.24 15.57
N ILE A 98 5.72 -8.31 16.89
CA ILE A 98 6.92 -8.68 17.64
C ILE A 98 7.38 -10.09 17.28
N LEU A 99 6.46 -11.07 17.30
CA LEU A 99 6.78 -12.45 16.99
C LEU A 99 7.24 -12.66 15.54
N MET A 100 6.68 -11.90 14.61
CA MET A 100 6.96 -12.01 13.17
C MET A 100 8.40 -11.60 12.82
N PHE A 101 9.04 -10.77 13.65
CA PHE A 101 10.43 -10.36 13.49
C PHE A 101 11.32 -10.87 14.63
N THR A 102 10.94 -11.99 15.24
CA THR A 102 11.73 -12.67 16.27
C THR A 102 12.29 -13.97 15.72
N ASN A 103 13.62 -14.10 15.70
CA ASN A 103 14.27 -15.34 15.29
C ASN A 103 14.31 -16.34 16.46
N LEU A 104 13.38 -17.30 16.46
CA LEU A 104 13.36 -18.38 17.43
C LEU A 104 14.24 -19.54 16.96
N ASN A 105 14.97 -20.15 17.91
CA ASN A 105 15.80 -21.31 17.61
C ASN A 105 14.93 -22.57 17.49
N MET A 106 14.46 -22.85 16.27
CA MET A 106 13.58 -23.97 15.92
C MET A 106 14.11 -24.71 14.69
N PRO A 107 13.76 -26.01 14.51
CA PRO A 107 14.00 -26.72 13.25
C PRO A 107 13.35 -25.98 12.06
N LEU A 108 14.00 -26.00 10.90
CA LEU A 108 13.62 -25.20 9.73
C LEU A 108 12.15 -25.40 9.29
N ASN A 109 11.66 -26.63 9.29
CA ASN A 109 10.28 -26.96 8.93
C ASN A 109 9.26 -26.31 9.88
N PHE A 110 9.51 -26.35 11.18
CA PHE A 110 8.67 -25.69 12.17
C PHE A 110 8.77 -24.17 12.07
N LYS A 111 9.96 -23.63 11.82
CA LYS A 111 10.19 -22.20 11.61
C LYS A 111 9.40 -21.69 10.40
N THR A 112 9.40 -22.42 9.29
CA THR A 112 8.62 -22.09 8.09
C THR A 112 7.12 -22.06 8.39
N ALA A 113 6.58 -23.10 9.03
CA ALA A 113 5.17 -23.15 9.42
C ALA A 113 4.79 -22.03 10.40
N TRP A 114 5.69 -21.70 11.32
CA TRP A 114 5.54 -20.61 12.27
C TRP A 114 5.39 -19.25 11.56
N PHE A 115 6.27 -18.94 10.62
CA PHE A 115 6.19 -17.68 9.88
C PHE A 115 5.00 -17.61 8.92
N ILE A 116 4.53 -18.73 8.34
CA ILE A 116 3.27 -18.78 7.59
C ILE A 116 2.11 -18.40 8.51
N LEU A 117 2.01 -19.02 9.69
CA LEU A 117 0.95 -18.73 10.66
C LEU A 117 0.99 -17.27 11.11
N LEU A 118 2.16 -16.76 11.50
CA LEU A 118 2.31 -15.39 11.95
C LEU A 118 1.96 -14.38 10.84
N ASN A 119 2.32 -14.66 9.59
CA ASN A 119 2.01 -13.78 8.48
C ASN A 119 0.50 -13.74 8.18
N ILE A 120 -0.20 -14.88 8.25
CA ILE A 120 -1.67 -14.94 8.17
C ILE A 120 -2.31 -14.15 9.31
N LEU A 121 -1.83 -14.33 10.55
CA LEU A 121 -2.33 -13.62 11.72
C LEU A 121 -2.04 -12.12 11.67
N PHE A 122 -0.88 -11.73 11.12
CA PHE A 122 -0.52 -10.33 10.91
C PHE A 122 -1.55 -9.63 10.02
N TRP A 123 -1.81 -10.14 8.84
CA TRP A 123 -2.78 -9.55 7.93
C TRP A 123 -4.19 -9.61 8.48
N PHE A 124 -4.56 -10.67 9.20
CA PHE A 124 -5.86 -10.74 9.87
C PHE A 124 -6.03 -9.63 10.90
N PHE A 125 -5.10 -9.47 11.84
CA PHE A 125 -5.22 -8.46 12.89
C PHE A 125 -4.94 -7.05 12.37
N PHE A 126 -4.07 -6.90 11.38
CA PHE A 126 -3.84 -5.60 10.73
C PHE A 126 -5.13 -5.08 10.08
N THR A 127 -5.79 -5.89 9.27
CA THR A 127 -7.09 -5.57 8.68
C THR A 127 -8.17 -5.36 9.75
N PHE A 128 -8.16 -6.17 10.81
CA PHE A 128 -9.12 -6.09 11.92
C PHE A 128 -9.03 -4.75 12.69
N VAL A 129 -7.87 -4.10 12.67
CA VAL A 129 -7.62 -2.77 13.28
C VAL A 129 -7.76 -1.66 12.26
N ASP A 130 -7.14 -1.80 11.09
CA ASP A 130 -6.94 -0.70 10.15
C ASP A 130 -8.20 -0.36 9.35
N VAL A 131 -8.89 -1.36 8.79
CA VAL A 131 -10.12 -1.15 8.01
C VAL A 131 -11.20 -0.43 8.83
N PRO A 132 -11.53 -0.87 10.07
CA PRO A 132 -12.46 -0.12 10.90
C PRO A 132 -11.97 1.27 11.29
N MET A 133 -10.66 1.47 11.46
CA MET A 133 -10.10 2.78 11.82
C MET A 133 -10.21 3.77 10.65
N ILE A 134 -9.91 3.36 9.42
CA ILE A 134 -10.10 4.19 8.22
C ILE A 134 -11.57 4.56 8.06
N ALA A 135 -12.46 3.58 8.14
CA ALA A 135 -13.90 3.78 8.02
C ALA A 135 -14.48 4.63 9.16
N LEU A 136 -13.89 4.59 10.36
CA LEU A 136 -14.24 5.45 11.47
C LEU A 136 -13.98 6.94 11.15
N GLY A 137 -12.89 7.25 10.44
CA GLY A 137 -12.58 8.61 10.00
C GLY A 137 -13.69 9.25 9.16
N ASP A 138 -14.29 8.48 8.26
CA ASP A 138 -15.42 8.93 7.45
C ASP A 138 -16.72 9.07 8.25
N ALA A 139 -16.85 8.32 9.36
CA ALA A 139 -18.01 8.34 10.24
C ALA A 139 -17.93 9.37 11.39
N LEU A 140 -16.81 10.07 11.54
CA LEU A 140 -16.64 11.06 12.61
C LEU A 140 -17.46 12.33 12.39
N ASN A 141 -17.77 12.69 11.16
CA ASN A 141 -18.48 13.91 10.82
C ASN A 141 -19.25 13.77 9.50
N THR A 142 -20.36 14.52 9.39
CA THR A 142 -21.15 14.66 8.15
C THR A 142 -20.62 15.75 7.22
N ASN A 143 -19.84 16.71 7.75
CA ASN A 143 -19.31 17.82 6.98
C ASN A 143 -18.11 17.38 6.13
N TYR A 144 -18.16 17.67 4.82
CA TYR A 144 -17.15 17.32 3.84
C TYR A 144 -15.75 17.86 4.18
N ASP A 145 -15.66 19.14 4.60
CA ASP A 145 -14.37 19.79 4.91
C ASP A 145 -13.67 19.12 6.09
N ASN A 146 -14.43 18.71 7.11
CA ASN A 146 -13.88 18.03 8.27
C ASN A 146 -13.41 16.60 7.93
N LYS A 147 -14.10 15.89 7.05
CA LYS A 147 -13.63 14.58 6.52
C LYS A 147 -12.31 14.75 5.78
N THR A 148 -12.22 15.78 4.93
CA THR A 148 -10.99 16.10 4.20
C THR A 148 -9.83 16.41 5.13
N LYS A 149 -10.06 17.22 6.19
CA LYS A 149 -9.04 17.53 7.22
C LYS A 149 -8.56 16.28 7.96
N CYS A 150 -9.46 15.35 8.31
CA CYS A 150 -9.09 14.07 8.93
C CYS A 150 -8.22 13.24 7.99
N ARG A 151 -8.60 13.14 6.72
CA ARG A 151 -7.86 12.39 5.72
C ARG A 151 -6.48 12.99 5.45
N THR A 152 -6.39 14.31 5.38
CA THR A 152 -5.11 15.03 5.27
C THR A 152 -4.20 14.77 6.48
N ALA A 153 -4.74 14.87 7.71
CA ALA A 153 -3.97 14.58 8.91
C ALA A 153 -3.48 13.14 8.96
N TRP A 154 -4.32 12.18 8.57
CA TRP A 154 -3.94 10.77 8.42
C TRP A 154 -2.76 10.62 7.43
N THR A 155 -2.89 11.18 6.22
CA THR A 155 -1.87 11.04 5.17
C THR A 155 -0.54 11.67 5.57
N VAL A 156 -0.55 12.86 6.17
CA VAL A 156 0.69 13.53 6.63
C VAL A 156 1.38 12.70 7.71
N LEU A 157 0.62 12.22 8.69
CA LEU A 157 1.19 11.42 9.78
C LEU A 157 1.57 9.99 9.32
N MET A 158 0.90 9.45 8.30
CA MET A 158 1.32 8.22 7.62
C MET A 158 2.71 8.38 6.98
N MET A 159 3.00 9.53 6.34
CA MET A 159 4.34 9.80 5.81
C MET A 159 5.41 9.83 6.90
N CYS A 160 5.09 10.37 8.09
CA CYS A 160 6.01 10.28 9.23
C CYS A 160 6.20 8.83 9.69
N GLY A 161 5.14 8.03 9.68
CA GLY A 161 5.18 6.61 10.00
C GLY A 161 6.02 5.80 9.01
N SER A 162 5.96 6.14 7.71
CA SER A 162 6.80 5.49 6.68
C SER A 162 8.29 5.71 6.93
N VAL A 163 8.71 6.90 7.38
CA VAL A 163 10.11 7.12 7.79
C VAL A 163 10.51 6.17 8.90
N LEU A 164 9.64 5.97 9.91
CA LEU A 164 9.91 5.09 11.05
C LEU A 164 9.93 3.60 10.66
N GLY A 165 9.05 3.18 9.75
CA GLY A 165 8.90 1.77 9.37
C GLY A 165 9.73 1.33 8.17
N GLU A 166 10.08 2.26 7.26
CA GLU A 166 10.79 1.94 6.02
C GLU A 166 12.26 2.37 6.04
N SER A 167 12.57 3.57 6.57
CA SER A 167 13.92 4.14 6.43
C SER A 167 14.79 4.01 7.68
N LEU A 168 14.23 4.15 8.87
CA LEU A 168 15.00 4.18 10.13
C LEU A 168 15.37 2.82 10.74
N PRO A 169 14.73 1.68 10.45
CA PRO A 169 15.07 0.41 11.07
C PRO A 169 16.57 0.06 11.02
N PRO A 170 17.31 0.22 9.91
CA PRO A 170 18.74 -0.11 9.88
C PRO A 170 19.56 0.73 10.88
N ALA A 171 19.29 2.05 10.97
CA ALA A 171 20.01 2.90 11.94
C ALA A 171 19.69 2.54 13.40
N ILE A 172 18.45 2.13 13.67
CA ILE A 172 18.06 1.68 15.02
C ILE A 172 18.75 0.36 15.36
N ILE A 173 18.83 -0.56 14.40
CA ILE A 173 19.54 -1.85 14.57
C ILE A 173 21.01 -1.59 14.83
N ASP A 174 21.69 -0.80 14.01
CA ASP A 174 23.11 -0.45 14.16
C ASP A 174 23.40 0.18 15.53
N PHE A 175 22.57 1.14 15.95
CA PHE A 175 22.68 1.78 17.27
C PHE A 175 22.55 0.78 18.43
N ILE A 176 21.64 -0.19 18.33
CA ILE A 176 21.45 -1.21 19.37
C ILE A 176 22.61 -2.22 19.32
N ASP A 177 22.98 -2.68 18.11
CA ASP A 177 24.00 -3.71 17.93
C ASP A 177 25.38 -3.24 18.39
N SER A 178 25.71 -1.96 18.19
CA SER A 178 26.94 -1.34 18.72
C SER A 178 27.09 -1.46 20.24
N LYS A 179 25.99 -1.68 20.98
CA LYS A 179 25.96 -1.82 22.44
C LYS A 179 25.81 -3.26 22.92
N VAL A 180 25.09 -4.07 22.17
CA VAL A 180 24.66 -5.42 22.56
C VAL A 180 25.47 -6.49 21.86
N ASN A 181 26.03 -6.19 20.68
CA ASN A 181 26.80 -7.11 19.83
C ASN A 181 26.05 -8.43 19.56
N ASN A 182 24.74 -8.32 19.26
CA ASN A 182 23.86 -9.46 18.97
C ASN A 182 22.75 -9.03 18.01
N VAL A 183 22.90 -9.36 16.74
CA VAL A 183 21.97 -8.97 15.65
C VAL A 183 20.54 -9.39 15.94
N SER A 184 20.30 -10.63 16.39
CA SER A 184 18.94 -11.10 16.69
C SER A 184 18.28 -10.31 17.81
N LEU A 185 19.03 -9.93 18.84
CA LEU A 185 18.52 -9.12 19.95
C LEU A 185 18.31 -7.66 19.51
N SER A 186 19.14 -7.16 18.60
CA SER A 186 19.00 -5.82 18.03
C SER A 186 17.70 -5.71 17.21
N TRP A 187 17.40 -6.69 16.35
CA TRP A 187 16.14 -6.80 15.64
C TRP A 187 14.95 -6.88 16.59
N PHE A 188 15.01 -7.78 17.58
CA PHE A 188 13.93 -7.93 18.57
C PHE A 188 13.65 -6.63 19.33
N THR A 189 14.70 -5.92 19.77
CA THR A 189 14.53 -4.66 20.52
C THR A 189 13.95 -3.56 19.63
N MET A 190 14.47 -3.43 18.41
CA MET A 190 13.94 -2.47 17.42
C MET A 190 12.46 -2.72 17.16
N ILE A 191 12.08 -3.99 16.92
CA ILE A 191 10.68 -4.30 16.62
C ILE A 191 9.76 -4.07 17.82
N CYS A 192 10.21 -4.33 19.05
CA CYS A 192 9.44 -4.02 20.27
C CYS A 192 9.14 -2.52 20.37
N VAL A 193 10.12 -1.66 20.06
CA VAL A 193 9.94 -0.20 20.06
C VAL A 193 8.93 0.22 18.99
N LEU A 194 9.07 -0.26 17.75
CA LEU A 194 8.17 0.10 16.65
C LEU A 194 6.75 -0.46 16.84
N ALA A 195 6.62 -1.66 17.39
CA ALA A 195 5.33 -2.25 17.74
C ALA A 195 4.63 -1.47 18.87
N LEU A 196 5.40 -0.99 19.85
CA LEU A 196 4.87 -0.10 20.91
C LEU A 196 4.39 1.23 20.33
N ILE A 197 5.16 1.84 19.42
CA ILE A 197 4.75 3.09 18.75
C ILE A 197 3.47 2.83 17.94
N THR A 198 3.38 1.72 17.22
CA THR A 198 2.16 1.30 16.48
C THR A 198 0.96 1.17 17.42
N PHE A 199 1.14 0.48 18.55
CA PHE A 199 0.11 0.34 19.57
C PHE A 199 -0.37 1.70 20.09
N LEU A 200 0.55 2.54 20.50
CA LEU A 200 0.24 3.87 21.04
C LEU A 200 -0.45 4.76 20.01
N ALA A 201 -0.01 4.69 18.75
CA ALA A 201 -0.62 5.48 17.67
C ALA A 201 -2.10 5.12 17.45
N TYR A 202 -2.42 3.84 17.31
CA TYR A 202 -3.80 3.39 17.18
C TYR A 202 -4.62 3.61 18.47
N PHE A 203 -4.03 3.44 19.64
CA PHE A 203 -4.69 3.67 20.93
C PHE A 203 -5.06 5.15 21.13
N ILE A 204 -4.14 6.06 20.79
CA ILE A 204 -4.41 7.52 20.81
C ILE A 204 -5.56 7.85 19.86
N ALA A 205 -5.53 7.32 18.63
CA ALA A 205 -6.59 7.57 17.66
C ALA A 205 -7.94 6.96 18.10
N TRP A 206 -7.92 5.76 18.66
CA TRP A 206 -9.11 5.14 19.25
C TRP A 206 -9.70 5.97 20.39
N ASN A 207 -8.86 6.53 21.27
CA ASN A 207 -9.32 7.38 22.36
C ASN A 207 -9.83 8.74 21.86
N ALA A 208 -9.12 9.38 20.93
CA ALA A 208 -9.50 10.67 20.34
C ALA A 208 -10.86 10.63 19.63
N THR A 209 -11.25 9.47 19.09
CA THR A 209 -12.52 9.27 18.39
C THR A 209 -13.67 8.84 19.29
N ARG A 210 -13.46 8.75 20.61
CA ARG A 210 -14.45 8.26 21.58
C ARG A 210 -15.74 9.08 21.59
N GLY A 211 -16.88 8.39 21.39
CA GLY A 211 -18.22 8.98 21.42
C GLY A 211 -18.53 9.95 20.28
N ARG A 212 -17.77 9.88 19.18
CA ARG A 212 -17.91 10.76 18.01
C ARG A 212 -18.35 10.03 16.74
N GLU A 213 -18.47 8.73 16.76
CA GLU A 213 -18.97 7.96 15.63
C GLU A 213 -20.44 8.31 15.36
N VAL A 214 -20.71 8.86 14.17
CA VAL A 214 -22.07 9.10 13.68
C VAL A 214 -22.61 7.78 13.16
N ILE A 215 -23.56 7.20 13.87
CA ILE A 215 -24.23 5.97 13.44
C ILE A 215 -25.40 6.38 12.55
N PRO A 216 -25.36 6.14 11.22
CA PRO A 216 -26.50 6.37 10.36
C PRO A 216 -27.67 5.52 10.86
N LYS A 217 -28.90 6.05 10.81
CA LYS A 217 -30.09 5.22 10.99
C LYS A 217 -30.01 4.10 9.97
N LEU A 218 -30.02 2.86 10.44
CA LEU A 218 -29.99 1.66 9.61
C LEU A 218 -31.15 1.73 8.57
N GLU A 219 -30.85 2.19 7.39
CA GLU A 219 -31.57 1.69 6.22
C GLU A 219 -31.16 0.21 6.12
N LYS A 220 -32.14 -0.66 6.15
CA LYS A 220 -31.94 -2.10 5.97
C LYS A 220 -31.18 -2.27 4.66
N THR A 221 -29.88 -2.47 4.73
CA THR A 221 -29.12 -2.99 3.60
C THR A 221 -29.77 -4.34 3.31
N GLN A 222 -30.62 -4.37 2.28
CA GLN A 222 -31.16 -5.61 1.76
C GLN A 222 -29.97 -6.52 1.58
N GLY A 223 -30.06 -7.75 2.13
CA GLY A 223 -28.98 -8.70 2.15
C GLY A 223 -28.34 -8.83 0.77
N MET A 224 -27.25 -8.12 0.54
CA MET A 224 -26.43 -8.27 -0.64
C MET A 224 -25.93 -9.72 -0.61
N LYS A 225 -26.53 -10.56 -1.45
CA LYS A 225 -25.93 -11.84 -1.82
C LYS A 225 -24.63 -11.46 -2.55
N PHE A 226 -23.54 -11.38 -1.79
CA PHE A 226 -22.24 -10.96 -2.26
C PHE A 226 -21.71 -12.03 -3.21
N SER A 227 -21.96 -11.89 -4.49
CA SER A 227 -21.35 -12.69 -5.54
C SER A 227 -20.09 -11.95 -6.01
N PHE A 228 -19.06 -11.95 -5.14
CA PHE A 228 -17.77 -11.31 -5.37
C PHE A 228 -17.24 -11.56 -6.80
N PHE A 229 -17.18 -12.82 -7.21
CA PHE A 229 -16.71 -13.19 -8.56
C PHE A 229 -17.58 -12.63 -9.69
N LYS A 230 -18.89 -12.55 -9.52
CA LYS A 230 -19.80 -12.05 -10.55
C LYS A 230 -19.63 -10.55 -10.76
N GLU A 231 -19.48 -9.80 -9.68
CA GLU A 231 -19.24 -8.35 -9.74
C GLU A 231 -17.85 -8.02 -10.31
N TYR A 232 -16.82 -8.79 -9.93
CA TYR A 232 -15.48 -8.65 -10.49
C TYR A 232 -15.45 -8.94 -11.99
N LEU A 233 -16.13 -10.00 -12.44
CA LEU A 233 -16.23 -10.32 -13.86
C LEU A 233 -17.01 -9.23 -14.63
N ALA A 234 -18.04 -8.68 -14.02
CA ALA A 234 -18.81 -7.58 -14.60
C ALA A 234 -17.97 -6.32 -14.79
N ALA A 235 -17.08 -5.99 -13.84
CA ALA A 235 -16.23 -4.83 -13.95
C ALA A 235 -15.18 -4.94 -15.06
N PHE A 236 -14.69 -6.14 -15.39
CA PHE A 236 -13.84 -6.32 -16.58
C PHE A 236 -14.54 -5.97 -17.89
N ARG A 237 -15.87 -5.92 -17.92
CA ARG A 237 -16.64 -5.44 -19.10
C ARG A 237 -16.57 -3.93 -19.24
N ASN A 238 -16.30 -3.20 -18.15
CA ASN A 238 -16.06 -1.76 -18.20
C ASN A 238 -14.72 -1.49 -18.88
N LYS A 239 -14.74 -0.72 -19.99
CA LYS A 239 -13.55 -0.46 -20.82
C LYS A 239 -12.41 0.21 -20.05
N GLY A 240 -12.74 1.09 -19.09
CA GLY A 240 -11.75 1.72 -18.22
C GLY A 240 -11.08 0.73 -17.27
N MET A 241 -11.85 -0.11 -16.59
CA MET A 241 -11.34 -1.12 -15.65
C MET A 241 -10.51 -2.20 -16.33
N ARG A 242 -10.86 -2.58 -17.57
CA ARG A 242 -10.14 -3.56 -18.36
C ARG A 242 -8.65 -3.23 -18.53
N PHE A 243 -8.30 -1.94 -18.55
CA PHE A 243 -6.92 -1.46 -18.61
C PHE A 243 -6.39 -1.06 -17.23
N SER A 244 -7.22 -0.48 -16.37
CA SER A 244 -6.80 -0.02 -15.04
C SER A 244 -6.40 -1.18 -14.14
N MET A 245 -7.17 -2.26 -14.09
CA MET A 245 -6.89 -3.40 -13.21
C MET A 245 -5.54 -4.06 -13.49
N PRO A 246 -5.23 -4.54 -14.71
CA PRO A 246 -3.94 -5.16 -14.99
C PRO A 246 -2.79 -4.15 -14.93
N GLY A 247 -3.00 -2.90 -15.37
CA GLY A 247 -1.99 -1.85 -15.25
C GLY A 247 -1.57 -1.58 -13.82
N VAL A 248 -2.55 -1.47 -12.92
CA VAL A 248 -2.33 -1.26 -11.50
C VAL A 248 -1.69 -2.48 -10.84
N ALA A 249 -2.13 -3.70 -11.18
CA ALA A 249 -1.52 -4.93 -10.66
C ALA A 249 -0.03 -5.02 -11.04
N LEU A 250 0.32 -4.69 -12.28
CA LEU A 250 1.72 -4.67 -12.73
C LEU A 250 2.53 -3.54 -12.08
N ILE A 251 1.95 -2.34 -11.86
CA ILE A 251 2.64 -1.29 -11.09
C ILE A 251 2.99 -1.80 -9.70
N TYR A 252 2.03 -2.39 -9.00
CA TYR A 252 2.29 -2.90 -7.66
C TYR A 252 3.24 -4.11 -7.65
N CYS A 253 3.21 -4.94 -8.68
CA CYS A 253 4.18 -6.02 -8.85
C CYS A 253 5.62 -5.47 -8.97
N GLY A 254 5.83 -4.51 -9.85
CA GLY A 254 7.16 -3.91 -10.05
C GLY A 254 7.59 -3.00 -8.90
N PHE A 255 6.72 -2.07 -8.50
CA PHE A 255 7.04 -1.07 -7.49
C PHE A 255 7.07 -1.66 -6.07
N ASN A 256 5.91 -2.11 -5.59
CA ASN A 256 5.74 -2.52 -4.19
C ASN A 256 6.23 -3.96 -3.95
N GLY A 257 6.08 -4.84 -4.94
CA GLY A 257 6.44 -6.24 -4.81
C GLY A 257 7.89 -6.56 -5.16
N ALA A 258 8.50 -5.86 -6.12
CA ALA A 258 9.88 -6.15 -6.53
C ALA A 258 10.87 -5.09 -6.03
N ALA A 259 10.67 -3.80 -6.35
CA ALA A 259 11.65 -2.76 -6.01
C ALA A 259 11.79 -2.53 -4.50
N ILE A 260 10.67 -2.37 -3.78
CA ILE A 260 10.69 -2.06 -2.35
C ILE A 260 11.38 -3.16 -1.51
N PRO A 261 11.06 -4.45 -1.63
CA PRO A 261 11.74 -5.49 -0.87
C PRO A 261 13.25 -5.59 -1.20
N THR A 262 13.63 -5.31 -2.45
CA THR A 262 15.05 -5.39 -2.87
C THR A 262 15.89 -4.18 -2.51
N MET A 263 15.28 -3.06 -2.08
CA MET A 263 16.04 -1.87 -1.64
C MET A 263 17.06 -2.18 -0.55
N ALA A 264 16.66 -2.95 0.46
CA ALA A 264 17.56 -3.33 1.55
C ALA A 264 18.67 -4.26 1.04
N PHE A 265 18.34 -5.25 0.20
CA PHE A 265 19.33 -6.19 -0.34
C PHE A 265 20.40 -5.49 -1.17
N ILE A 266 20.04 -4.58 -2.09
CA ILE A 266 21.02 -3.90 -2.94
C ILE A 266 21.94 -2.98 -2.15
N CYS A 267 21.42 -2.30 -1.13
CA CYS A 267 22.24 -1.46 -0.26
C CYS A 267 23.19 -2.29 0.61
N THR A 268 22.72 -3.37 1.20
CA THR A 268 23.51 -4.20 2.11
C THR A 268 24.53 -5.05 1.38
N PHE A 269 24.12 -5.77 0.33
CA PHE A 269 24.98 -6.78 -0.30
C PHE A 269 25.78 -6.24 -1.49
N ASN A 270 25.16 -5.47 -2.40
CA ASN A 270 25.86 -4.97 -3.58
C ASN A 270 26.72 -3.74 -3.29
N LEU A 271 26.26 -2.81 -2.46
CA LEU A 271 27.04 -1.64 -2.05
C LEU A 271 27.87 -1.88 -0.78
N GLY A 272 27.63 -2.96 -0.05
CA GLY A 272 28.36 -3.28 1.20
C GLY A 272 28.19 -2.21 2.28
N LEU A 273 27.04 -1.54 2.32
CA LEU A 273 26.79 -0.44 3.26
C LEU A 273 26.55 -0.94 4.67
N PRO A 274 27.17 -0.32 5.69
CA PRO A 274 26.76 -0.55 7.07
C PRO A 274 25.32 -0.04 7.29
N ASP A 275 24.60 -0.62 8.24
CA ASP A 275 23.17 -0.39 8.48
C ASP A 275 22.81 1.10 8.64
N ALA A 276 23.65 1.88 9.35
CA ALA A 276 23.44 3.32 9.49
C ALA A 276 23.46 4.06 8.14
N GLN A 277 24.28 3.64 7.19
CA GLN A 277 24.32 4.24 5.85
C GLN A 277 23.17 3.77 4.97
N VAL A 278 22.70 2.53 5.09
CA VAL A 278 21.49 2.04 4.41
C VAL A 278 20.32 2.97 4.68
N THR A 279 20.16 3.44 5.92
CA THR A 279 19.14 4.42 6.29
C THR A 279 19.15 5.67 5.39
N LEU A 280 20.33 6.22 5.10
CA LEU A 280 20.45 7.43 4.25
C LEU A 280 19.97 7.16 2.82
N TYR A 281 20.23 5.96 2.29
CA TYR A 281 19.75 5.56 0.97
C TYR A 281 18.24 5.37 0.94
N LEU A 282 17.66 4.73 1.94
CA LEU A 282 16.21 4.57 2.04
C LEU A 282 15.49 5.90 2.28
N LEU A 283 16.14 6.86 2.96
CA LEU A 283 15.64 8.23 3.07
C LEU A 283 15.55 8.93 1.71
N ALA A 284 16.42 8.62 0.73
CA ALA A 284 16.31 9.17 -0.61
C ALA A 284 14.96 8.79 -1.28
N TYR A 285 14.49 7.56 -1.08
CA TYR A 285 13.15 7.13 -1.49
C TYR A 285 12.04 7.97 -0.83
N THR A 286 12.12 8.17 0.49
CA THR A 286 11.12 8.95 1.24
C THR A 286 11.11 10.42 0.81
N VAL A 287 12.29 11.04 0.65
CA VAL A 287 12.42 12.42 0.15
C VAL A 287 11.86 12.52 -1.28
N GLY A 288 12.18 11.56 -2.13
CA GLY A 288 11.60 11.45 -3.48
C GLY A 288 10.08 11.44 -3.45
N SER A 289 9.47 10.64 -2.56
CA SER A 289 8.02 10.52 -2.41
C SER A 289 7.36 11.84 -1.98
N ILE A 290 7.94 12.54 -1.02
CA ILE A 290 7.45 13.85 -0.57
C ILE A 290 7.51 14.87 -1.71
N LEU A 291 8.67 15.00 -2.37
CA LEU A 291 8.85 15.92 -3.48
C LEU A 291 7.97 15.57 -4.68
N GLY A 292 7.83 14.28 -4.99
CA GLY A 292 6.95 13.78 -6.03
C GLY A 292 5.49 14.15 -5.77
N SER A 293 5.01 14.02 -4.54
CA SER A 293 3.64 14.39 -4.17
C SER A 293 3.36 15.88 -4.42
N LEU A 294 4.31 16.75 -4.11
CA LEU A 294 4.20 18.19 -4.32
C LEU A 294 4.29 18.56 -5.81
N CYS A 295 5.27 18.01 -6.52
CA CYS A 295 5.53 18.34 -7.93
C CYS A 295 4.47 17.75 -8.86
N LEU A 296 4.17 16.45 -8.73
CA LEU A 296 3.22 15.78 -9.62
C LEU A 296 1.79 16.27 -9.42
N GLY A 297 1.40 16.64 -8.20
CA GLY A 297 0.13 17.29 -7.94
C GLY A 297 -0.01 18.62 -8.69
N THR A 298 1.05 19.44 -8.68
CA THR A 298 1.08 20.72 -9.39
C THR A 298 1.11 20.53 -10.91
N ILE A 299 1.86 19.54 -11.41
CA ILE A 299 1.93 19.19 -12.83
C ILE A 299 0.57 18.70 -13.31
N SER A 300 -0.08 17.80 -12.57
CA SER A 300 -1.42 17.30 -12.89
C SER A 300 -2.45 18.42 -12.94
N ALA A 301 -2.43 19.35 -11.99
CA ALA A 301 -3.35 20.49 -11.97
C ALA A 301 -3.19 21.40 -13.21
N LYS A 302 -1.93 21.68 -13.61
CA LYS A 302 -1.65 22.61 -14.72
C LYS A 302 -1.70 21.94 -16.10
N PHE A 303 -1.19 20.73 -16.21
CA PHE A 303 -0.96 20.04 -17.49
C PHE A 303 -1.77 18.75 -17.68
N GLY A 304 -2.57 18.31 -16.73
CA GLY A 304 -3.30 17.05 -16.80
C GLY A 304 -4.20 16.90 -18.03
N LYS A 305 -4.77 18.00 -18.56
CA LYS A 305 -5.52 17.98 -19.84
C LYS A 305 -4.61 17.63 -21.02
N LYS A 306 -3.39 18.19 -21.07
CA LYS A 306 -2.41 17.93 -22.15
C LYS A 306 -1.78 16.54 -22.01
N LEU A 307 -1.58 16.06 -20.82
CA LEU A 307 -1.04 14.72 -20.52
C LEU A 307 -2.04 13.60 -20.85
N GLY A 308 -3.31 13.92 -21.02
CA GLY A 308 -4.32 12.97 -21.45
C GLY A 308 -5.05 12.22 -20.34
N GLY A 309 -4.87 12.61 -19.07
CA GLY A 309 -5.63 12.11 -17.92
C GLY A 309 -4.84 11.20 -16.98
N LYS A 310 -5.49 10.84 -15.86
CA LYS A 310 -4.88 10.18 -14.69
C LYS A 310 -4.10 8.89 -15.01
N SER A 311 -4.65 8.04 -15.88
CA SER A 311 -3.99 6.79 -16.29
C SER A 311 -2.67 7.04 -17.00
N LYS A 312 -2.63 8.04 -17.90
CA LYS A 312 -1.41 8.40 -18.64
C LYS A 312 -0.41 9.13 -17.75
N GLU A 313 -0.87 9.95 -16.80
CA GLU A 313 0.00 10.60 -15.82
C GLU A 313 0.76 9.58 -14.97
N ILE A 314 0.09 8.51 -14.52
CA ILE A 314 0.73 7.38 -13.85
C ILE A 314 1.75 6.72 -14.78
N ALA A 315 1.37 6.45 -16.04
CA ALA A 315 2.23 5.79 -17.01
C ALA A 315 3.48 6.63 -17.35
N TYR A 316 3.37 7.95 -17.47
CA TYR A 316 4.54 8.82 -17.65
C TYR A 316 5.48 8.79 -16.46
N ALA A 317 4.96 8.90 -15.24
CA ALA A 317 5.77 8.88 -14.04
C ALA A 317 6.56 7.56 -13.92
N PHE A 318 5.86 6.42 -13.93
CA PHE A 318 6.54 5.13 -13.82
C PHE A 318 7.38 4.77 -15.06
N GLY A 319 7.04 5.30 -16.23
CA GLY A 319 7.84 5.16 -17.45
C GLY A 319 9.23 5.81 -17.30
N VAL A 320 9.28 7.00 -16.70
CA VAL A 320 10.56 7.68 -16.40
C VAL A 320 11.42 6.82 -15.46
N TYR A 321 10.83 6.31 -14.37
CA TYR A 321 11.55 5.41 -13.46
C TYR A 321 12.01 4.13 -14.16
N ALA A 322 11.14 3.48 -14.93
CA ALA A 322 11.42 2.21 -15.58
C ALA A 322 12.59 2.33 -16.58
N ILE A 323 12.59 3.41 -17.39
CA ILE A 323 13.69 3.69 -18.32
C ILE A 323 14.98 3.98 -17.56
N ALA A 324 14.92 4.84 -16.53
CA ALA A 324 16.09 5.16 -15.71
C ALA A 324 16.67 3.92 -15.02
N SER A 325 15.80 3.04 -14.49
CA SER A 325 16.19 1.80 -13.83
C SER A 325 16.92 0.86 -14.80
N ILE A 326 16.40 0.66 -16.01
CA ILE A 326 17.04 -0.16 -17.05
C ILE A 326 18.39 0.45 -17.47
N ILE A 327 18.47 1.77 -17.64
CA ILE A 327 19.75 2.44 -17.95
C ILE A 327 20.75 2.23 -16.81
N CYS A 328 20.33 2.39 -15.55
CA CYS A 328 21.21 2.17 -14.40
C CYS A 328 21.73 0.73 -14.32
N PHE A 329 20.95 -0.27 -14.73
CA PHE A 329 21.41 -1.64 -14.83
C PHE A 329 22.63 -1.77 -15.78
N PHE A 330 22.57 -1.16 -16.98
CA PHE A 330 23.69 -1.21 -17.95
C PHE A 330 24.88 -0.34 -17.59
N VAL A 331 24.66 0.74 -16.80
CA VAL A 331 25.75 1.58 -16.26
C VAL A 331 26.51 0.86 -15.16
N GLY A 332 25.87 -0.09 -14.48
CA GLY A 332 26.40 -0.85 -13.36
C GLY A 332 26.01 -0.29 -12.00
N THR A 333 26.03 -1.18 -11.01
CA THR A 333 25.63 -0.87 -9.64
C THR A 333 26.72 -0.07 -8.92
N ASN A 334 26.37 1.13 -8.52
CA ASN A 334 27.21 2.01 -7.73
C ASN A 334 26.35 2.95 -6.88
N HIS A 335 26.99 3.71 -5.99
CA HIS A 335 26.29 4.63 -5.08
C HIS A 335 25.36 5.62 -5.81
N VAL A 336 25.77 6.14 -6.96
CA VAL A 336 25.00 7.14 -7.70
C VAL A 336 23.78 6.51 -8.38
N THR A 337 23.96 5.36 -9.05
CA THR A 337 22.86 4.66 -9.75
C THR A 337 21.77 4.19 -8.78
N VAL A 338 22.18 3.66 -7.61
CA VAL A 338 21.22 3.23 -6.57
C VAL A 338 20.48 4.44 -5.98
N LEU A 339 21.18 5.53 -5.62
CA LEU A 339 20.54 6.74 -5.10
C LEU A 339 19.55 7.36 -6.09
N ILE A 340 19.91 7.44 -7.37
CA ILE A 340 19.03 7.95 -8.42
C ILE A 340 17.78 7.08 -8.52
N CYS A 341 17.93 5.75 -8.54
CA CYS A 341 16.79 4.85 -8.63
C CYS A 341 15.90 4.91 -7.39
N LEU A 342 16.45 4.95 -6.19
CA LEU A 342 15.67 5.07 -4.96
C LEU A 342 14.91 6.40 -4.91
N PHE A 343 15.56 7.51 -5.25
CA PHE A 343 14.89 8.81 -5.31
C PHE A 343 13.77 8.83 -6.37
N LEU A 344 14.04 8.37 -7.59
CA LEU A 344 13.05 8.32 -8.65
C LEU A 344 11.90 7.36 -8.34
N LEU A 345 12.17 6.22 -7.70
CA LEU A 345 11.15 5.29 -7.25
C LEU A 345 10.17 5.99 -6.31
N GLY A 346 10.69 6.68 -5.29
CA GLY A 346 9.88 7.48 -4.37
C GLY A 346 9.13 8.61 -5.08
N PHE A 347 9.81 9.35 -5.96
CA PHE A 347 9.19 10.46 -6.70
C PHE A 347 8.02 9.99 -7.56
N THR A 348 8.19 8.89 -8.29
CA THR A 348 7.18 8.41 -9.25
C THR A 348 6.02 7.66 -8.60
N CYS A 349 6.25 7.00 -7.44
CA CYS A 349 5.16 6.33 -6.72
C CYS A 349 4.07 7.30 -6.28
N SER A 350 4.40 8.58 -6.09
CA SER A 350 3.44 9.62 -5.74
C SER A 350 2.34 9.81 -6.80
N ALA A 351 2.64 9.58 -8.09
CA ALA A 351 1.63 9.62 -9.14
C ALA A 351 0.54 8.58 -8.92
N PHE A 352 0.93 7.42 -8.41
CA PHE A 352 -0.01 6.35 -8.09
C PHE A 352 -0.88 6.71 -6.87
N PHE A 353 -0.29 7.19 -5.78
CA PHE A 353 -1.05 7.63 -4.61
C PHE A 353 -2.00 8.79 -4.93
N LEU A 354 -1.63 9.65 -5.89
CA LEU A 354 -2.48 10.75 -6.35
C LEU A 354 -3.66 10.28 -7.22
N HIS A 355 -3.45 9.31 -8.10
CA HIS A 355 -4.40 8.96 -9.17
C HIS A 355 -4.93 7.52 -9.13
N GLY A 356 -4.24 6.59 -8.50
CA GLY A 356 -4.55 5.16 -8.59
C GLY A 356 -5.98 4.82 -8.16
N TRP A 357 -6.42 5.33 -7.01
CA TRP A 357 -7.78 5.17 -6.53
C TRP A 357 -8.83 5.88 -7.39
N ASN A 358 -8.43 6.99 -8.01
CA ASN A 358 -9.32 7.76 -8.86
C ASN A 358 -9.65 7.03 -10.17
N LEU A 359 -8.81 6.10 -10.64
CA LEU A 359 -9.13 5.28 -11.82
C LEU A 359 -10.38 4.42 -11.59
N ALA A 360 -10.54 3.90 -10.37
CA ALA A 360 -11.74 3.16 -9.99
C ALA A 360 -12.99 4.06 -9.98
N LEU A 361 -12.87 5.25 -9.40
CA LEU A 361 -13.98 6.20 -9.32
C LEU A 361 -14.40 6.71 -10.70
N ASP A 362 -13.45 6.98 -11.59
CA ASP A 362 -13.72 7.37 -12.97
C ASP A 362 -14.45 6.25 -13.73
N ALA A 363 -14.01 5.00 -13.59
CA ALA A 363 -14.68 3.86 -14.20
C ALA A 363 -16.10 3.61 -13.62
N ALA A 364 -16.29 3.86 -12.32
CA ALA A 364 -17.60 3.79 -11.69
C ALA A 364 -18.59 4.83 -12.25
N LYS A 365 -18.11 6.02 -12.66
CA LYS A 365 -18.95 7.04 -13.32
C LYS A 365 -19.42 6.60 -14.71
N ILE A 366 -18.60 5.84 -15.44
CA ILE A 366 -19.02 5.22 -16.71
C ILE A 366 -20.17 4.24 -16.46
N GLU A 367 -20.05 3.41 -15.42
CA GLU A 367 -21.10 2.46 -15.06
C GLU A 367 -22.37 3.16 -14.58
N GLN A 368 -22.24 4.21 -13.77
CA GLN A 368 -23.36 5.04 -13.32
C GLN A 368 -24.14 5.63 -14.51
N TYR A 369 -23.45 6.08 -15.54
CA TYR A 369 -24.08 6.61 -16.75
C TYR A 369 -24.90 5.54 -17.47
N LYS A 370 -24.36 4.29 -17.58
CA LYS A 370 -25.01 3.15 -18.24
C LYS A 370 -26.20 2.59 -17.48
N THR A 371 -26.05 2.36 -16.19
CA THR A 371 -26.99 1.57 -15.38
C THR A 371 -27.84 2.43 -14.45
N GLY A 372 -27.44 3.67 -14.17
CA GLY A 372 -28.02 4.51 -13.13
C GLY A 372 -27.58 4.15 -11.71
N GLU A 373 -26.79 3.09 -11.52
CA GLU A 373 -26.34 2.62 -10.20
C GLU A 373 -24.98 3.17 -9.82
N GLU A 374 -24.84 3.69 -8.60
CA GLU A 374 -23.57 4.19 -8.09
C GLU A 374 -22.76 3.04 -7.45
N LYS A 375 -21.78 2.48 -8.18
CA LYS A 375 -20.96 1.32 -7.78
C LYS A 375 -19.53 1.69 -7.36
N GLY A 376 -19.29 2.93 -6.93
CA GLY A 376 -17.95 3.43 -6.59
C GLY A 376 -17.18 2.55 -5.60
N GLY A 377 -17.86 2.04 -4.56
CA GLY A 377 -17.25 1.16 -3.56
C GLY A 377 -16.75 -0.17 -4.12
N ILE A 378 -17.52 -0.80 -5.01
CA ILE A 378 -17.13 -2.07 -5.66
C ILE A 378 -15.88 -1.87 -6.54
N TYR A 379 -15.87 -0.83 -7.37
CA TYR A 379 -14.76 -0.52 -8.25
C TYR A 379 -13.47 -0.19 -7.48
N THR A 380 -13.61 0.54 -6.36
CA THR A 380 -12.48 0.83 -5.47
C THR A 380 -11.93 -0.44 -4.81
N ALA A 381 -12.80 -1.34 -4.35
CA ALA A 381 -12.39 -2.62 -3.79
C ALA A 381 -11.62 -3.49 -4.82
N MET A 382 -12.02 -3.45 -6.10
CA MET A 382 -11.35 -4.17 -7.18
C MET A 382 -9.93 -3.65 -7.44
N ILE A 383 -9.74 -2.34 -7.47
CA ILE A 383 -8.40 -1.75 -7.60
C ILE A 383 -7.55 -2.12 -6.37
N GLY A 384 -8.12 -2.07 -5.16
CA GLY A 384 -7.45 -2.52 -3.94
C GLY A 384 -7.01 -4.00 -4.00
N PHE A 385 -7.84 -4.87 -4.55
CA PHE A 385 -7.50 -6.27 -4.81
C PHE A 385 -6.32 -6.41 -5.80
N CYS A 386 -6.31 -5.61 -6.88
CA CYS A 386 -5.21 -5.59 -7.84
C CYS A 386 -3.89 -5.15 -7.20
N PHE A 387 -3.92 -4.20 -6.26
CA PHE A 387 -2.73 -3.82 -5.47
C PHE A 387 -2.15 -5.01 -4.73
N LYS A 388 -2.98 -5.71 -3.99
CA LYS A 388 -2.57 -6.82 -3.15
C LYS A 388 -1.98 -7.96 -3.99
N ILE A 389 -2.71 -8.39 -5.02
CA ILE A 389 -2.23 -9.46 -5.90
C ILE A 389 -0.93 -9.06 -6.60
N GLY A 390 -0.84 -7.85 -7.14
CA GLY A 390 0.37 -7.37 -7.79
C GLY A 390 1.56 -7.38 -6.83
N GLY A 391 1.42 -6.79 -5.66
CA GLY A 391 2.47 -6.79 -4.63
C GLY A 391 2.90 -8.19 -4.21
N ALA A 392 1.94 -9.10 -3.99
CA ALA A 392 2.22 -10.48 -3.62
C ALA A 392 3.01 -11.26 -4.68
N ILE A 393 2.60 -11.13 -5.96
CA ILE A 393 3.30 -11.75 -7.08
C ILE A 393 4.72 -11.19 -7.18
N GLY A 394 4.89 -9.87 -7.03
CA GLY A 394 6.21 -9.24 -7.05
C GLY A 394 7.12 -9.76 -5.95
N MET A 395 6.67 -9.82 -4.69
CA MET A 395 7.44 -10.35 -3.57
C MET A 395 7.80 -11.82 -3.77
N TRP A 396 6.88 -12.62 -4.31
CA TRP A 396 7.16 -14.01 -4.66
C TRP A 396 8.22 -14.15 -5.75
N LEU A 397 8.16 -13.30 -6.79
CA LEU A 397 9.17 -13.25 -7.85
C LEU A 397 10.55 -12.87 -7.32
N VAL A 398 10.63 -11.93 -6.38
CA VAL A 398 11.89 -11.59 -5.68
C VAL A 398 12.48 -12.82 -5.02
N GLY A 399 11.69 -13.55 -4.23
CA GLY A 399 12.17 -14.77 -3.57
C GLY A 399 12.65 -15.83 -4.54
N LEU A 400 11.91 -16.05 -5.65
CA LEU A 400 12.30 -16.99 -6.69
C LEU A 400 13.59 -16.58 -7.42
N LEU A 401 13.75 -15.32 -7.76
CA LEU A 401 14.93 -14.81 -8.44
C LEU A 401 16.17 -14.88 -7.55
N LEU A 402 16.06 -14.44 -6.30
CA LEU A 402 17.17 -14.56 -5.36
C LEU A 402 17.63 -16.02 -5.19
N ALA A 403 16.69 -16.96 -5.05
CA ALA A 403 17.00 -18.38 -4.97
C ALA A 403 17.62 -18.92 -6.27
N ALA A 404 17.09 -18.54 -7.43
CA ALA A 404 17.59 -18.99 -8.74
C ALA A 404 19.03 -18.52 -9.03
N TYR A 405 19.38 -17.32 -8.54
CA TYR A 405 20.74 -16.79 -8.65
C TYR A 405 21.68 -17.24 -7.51
N GLY A 406 21.21 -18.11 -6.62
CA GLY A 406 22.02 -18.73 -5.58
C GLY A 406 22.31 -17.83 -4.40
N PHE A 407 21.36 -16.96 -4.01
CA PHE A 407 21.45 -16.24 -2.75
C PHE A 407 21.47 -17.23 -1.60
N ASP A 408 22.55 -17.20 -0.81
CA ASP A 408 22.76 -18.10 0.33
C ASP A 408 22.48 -17.37 1.64
N GLU A 409 21.41 -17.76 2.30
CA GLU A 409 20.94 -17.20 3.56
C GLU A 409 21.92 -17.43 4.75
N THR A 410 22.89 -18.30 4.58
CA THR A 410 23.88 -18.61 5.62
C THR A 410 25.15 -17.76 5.50
N GLN A 411 25.35 -17.08 4.36
CA GLN A 411 26.56 -16.33 4.04
C GLN A 411 26.36 -14.82 4.22
N THR A 412 27.30 -14.18 4.88
CA THR A 412 27.35 -12.71 5.00
C THR A 412 27.89 -12.06 3.73
N VAL A 413 28.75 -12.76 2.99
CA VAL A 413 29.29 -12.34 1.70
C VAL A 413 28.68 -13.23 0.63
N GLN A 414 27.93 -12.65 -0.29
CA GLN A 414 27.23 -13.37 -1.34
C GLN A 414 28.13 -13.63 -2.55
N SER A 415 27.80 -14.68 -3.32
CA SER A 415 28.44 -14.98 -4.59
C SER A 415 28.18 -13.88 -5.63
N GLU A 416 29.06 -13.72 -6.61
CA GLU A 416 28.86 -12.79 -7.74
C GLU A 416 27.53 -13.03 -8.45
N SER A 417 27.13 -14.29 -8.61
CA SER A 417 25.83 -14.65 -9.18
C SER A 417 24.67 -14.14 -8.35
N ALA A 418 24.71 -14.27 -7.03
CA ALA A 418 23.67 -13.78 -6.14
C ALA A 418 23.59 -12.26 -6.15
N LEU A 419 24.72 -11.55 -6.13
CA LEU A 419 24.77 -10.10 -6.27
C LEU A 419 24.17 -9.64 -7.59
N HIS A 420 24.51 -10.31 -8.70
CA HIS A 420 23.91 -10.02 -10.01
C HIS A 420 22.41 -10.32 -10.03
N GLY A 421 21.94 -11.34 -9.31
CA GLY A 421 20.50 -11.63 -9.14
C GLY A 421 19.75 -10.51 -8.42
N ILE A 422 20.35 -9.89 -7.41
CA ILE A 422 19.79 -8.71 -6.73
C ILE A 422 19.69 -7.52 -7.72
N GLU A 423 20.76 -7.26 -8.50
CA GLU A 423 20.79 -6.20 -9.51
C GLU A 423 19.70 -6.37 -10.57
N ILE A 424 19.61 -7.57 -11.15
CA ILE A 424 18.58 -7.92 -12.13
C ILE A 424 17.20 -7.67 -11.56
N THR A 425 16.95 -8.09 -10.32
CA THR A 425 15.65 -7.94 -9.68
C THR A 425 15.31 -6.47 -9.45
N PHE A 426 16.23 -5.71 -8.86
CA PHE A 426 16.02 -4.32 -8.51
C PHE A 426 15.89 -3.39 -9.74
N PHE A 427 16.77 -3.54 -10.73
CA PHE A 427 16.80 -2.65 -11.88
C PHE A 427 16.01 -3.18 -13.07
N LEU A 428 16.35 -4.39 -13.55
CA LEU A 428 15.86 -4.89 -14.85
C LEU A 428 14.43 -5.42 -14.75
N VAL A 429 14.15 -6.33 -13.82
CA VAL A 429 12.81 -6.93 -13.66
C VAL A 429 11.80 -5.86 -13.28
N THR A 430 12.12 -5.03 -12.30
CA THR A 430 11.29 -3.88 -11.92
C THR A 430 11.03 -2.97 -13.11
N GLY A 431 12.07 -2.59 -13.85
CA GLY A 431 11.94 -1.72 -15.02
C GLY A 431 11.05 -2.31 -16.11
N ILE A 432 11.24 -3.59 -16.46
CA ILE A 432 10.44 -4.27 -17.49
C ILE A 432 8.98 -4.37 -17.06
N VAL A 433 8.70 -4.82 -15.84
CA VAL A 433 7.33 -4.96 -15.33
C VAL A 433 6.60 -3.60 -15.34
N LEU A 434 7.28 -2.53 -14.95
CA LEU A 434 6.72 -1.19 -14.97
C LEU A 434 6.52 -0.66 -16.40
N LEU A 435 7.40 -0.96 -17.35
CA LEU A 435 7.17 -0.62 -18.76
C LEU A 435 5.94 -1.33 -19.32
N LEU A 436 5.74 -2.61 -19.01
CA LEU A 436 4.54 -3.35 -19.41
C LEU A 436 3.28 -2.71 -18.82
N ALA A 437 3.32 -2.31 -17.54
CA ALA A 437 2.24 -1.58 -16.91
C ALA A 437 1.93 -0.26 -17.64
N CYS A 438 2.97 0.51 -17.99
CA CYS A 438 2.84 1.77 -18.72
C CYS A 438 2.17 1.55 -20.08
N ILE A 439 2.58 0.54 -20.85
CA ILE A 439 1.97 0.21 -22.16
C ILE A 439 0.47 -0.04 -22.03
N ILE A 440 0.06 -0.78 -20.98
CA ILE A 440 -1.37 -1.05 -20.71
C ILE A 440 -2.10 0.22 -20.33
N LEU A 441 -1.54 1.03 -19.45
CA LEU A 441 -2.17 2.26 -18.97
C LEU A 441 -2.24 3.35 -20.05
N PHE A 442 -1.30 3.40 -20.98
CA PHE A 442 -1.38 4.31 -22.14
C PHE A 442 -2.56 3.98 -23.08
N ARG A 443 -2.95 2.70 -23.16
CA ARG A 443 -4.11 2.24 -23.94
C ARG A 443 -5.45 2.47 -23.25
N ASN A 444 -5.46 2.94 -22.00
CA ASN A 444 -6.69 3.22 -21.27
C ASN A 444 -7.48 4.34 -21.97
N PRO A 445 -8.74 4.10 -22.35
CA PRO A 445 -9.55 5.08 -23.07
C PRO A 445 -10.06 6.24 -22.19
N MET A 446 -9.96 6.14 -20.86
CA MET A 446 -10.40 7.17 -19.90
C MET A 446 -9.47 8.39 -19.94
N THR A 447 -9.62 9.22 -20.98
CA THR A 447 -8.90 10.51 -21.04
C THR A 447 -9.64 11.58 -20.25
N ARG A 448 -8.93 12.61 -19.80
CA ARG A 448 -9.53 13.72 -19.05
C ARG A 448 -10.66 14.39 -19.81
N HIS A 449 -10.48 14.64 -21.11
CA HIS A 449 -11.52 15.24 -21.96
C HIS A 449 -12.80 14.40 -21.97
N LYS A 450 -12.68 13.08 -22.22
CA LYS A 450 -13.84 12.18 -22.24
C LYS A 450 -14.53 12.08 -20.89
N MET A 451 -13.76 12.09 -19.80
CA MET A 451 -14.32 12.11 -18.45
C MET A 451 -15.04 13.41 -18.13
N ASP A 452 -14.49 14.57 -18.55
CA ASP A 452 -15.16 15.85 -18.39
C ASP A 452 -16.52 15.85 -19.16
N CYS A 453 -16.55 15.37 -20.43
CA CYS A 453 -17.79 15.23 -21.21
C CYS A 453 -18.79 14.26 -20.56
N LEU A 454 -18.33 13.13 -20.01
CA LEU A 454 -19.18 12.16 -19.31
C LEU A 454 -19.82 12.77 -18.05
N LEU A 455 -19.05 13.54 -17.27
CA LEU A 455 -19.57 14.18 -16.06
C LEU A 455 -20.61 15.26 -16.40
N GLU A 456 -20.40 16.05 -17.46
CA GLU A 456 -21.40 16.98 -17.97
C GLU A 456 -22.67 16.27 -18.46
N ALA A 457 -22.51 15.12 -19.13
CA ALA A 457 -23.63 14.31 -19.60
C ALA A 457 -24.44 13.70 -18.42
N LEU A 458 -23.76 13.29 -17.34
CA LEU A 458 -24.42 12.84 -16.10
C LEU A 458 -25.25 13.96 -15.47
N ASP A 459 -24.72 15.18 -15.36
CA ASP A 459 -25.44 16.34 -14.82
C ASP A 459 -26.66 16.70 -15.67
N LYS A 460 -26.54 16.68 -17.02
CA LYS A 460 -27.65 16.86 -17.93
C LYS A 460 -28.73 15.77 -17.83
N LYS A 461 -28.28 14.52 -17.65
CA LYS A 461 -29.17 13.37 -17.47
C LYS A 461 -30.03 13.53 -16.22
N GLU A 462 -29.46 14.00 -15.11
CA GLU A 462 -30.17 14.29 -13.87
C GLU A 462 -31.18 15.43 -14.03
N LYS A 463 -30.89 16.41 -14.92
CA LYS A 463 -31.77 17.55 -15.21
C LYS A 463 -32.82 17.26 -16.30
N GLY A 464 -32.76 16.11 -16.97
CA GLY A 464 -33.65 15.73 -18.07
C GLY A 464 -33.37 16.51 -19.37
N GLU A 465 -32.13 17.03 -19.55
CA GLU A 465 -31.72 17.79 -20.72
C GLU A 465 -31.20 16.85 -21.84
N ALA A 466 -31.17 17.36 -23.06
CA ALA A 466 -30.60 16.63 -24.21
C ALA A 466 -29.10 16.37 -24.03
N ILE A 467 -28.66 15.15 -24.34
CA ILE A 467 -27.29 14.68 -24.13
C ILE A 467 -26.64 14.42 -25.48
N ASP A 468 -25.42 14.93 -25.66
CA ASP A 468 -24.53 14.57 -26.77
C ASP A 468 -23.48 13.57 -26.26
N GLU A 469 -23.53 12.35 -26.76
CA GLU A 469 -22.62 11.26 -26.38
C GLU A 469 -21.35 11.17 -27.24
N SER A 470 -21.25 12.02 -28.30
CA SER A 470 -20.15 11.96 -29.28
C SER A 470 -18.76 12.08 -28.64
N GLY A 471 -18.65 12.88 -27.56
CA GLY A 471 -17.39 13.12 -26.86
C GLY A 471 -16.85 11.93 -26.02
N PHE A 472 -17.68 10.91 -25.72
CA PHE A 472 -17.32 9.78 -24.85
C PHE A 472 -17.96 8.43 -25.22
N SER A 473 -18.61 8.33 -26.39
CA SER A 473 -19.31 7.11 -26.84
C SER A 473 -18.45 5.87 -26.86
N ASP A 474 -17.13 6.01 -27.06
CA ASP A 474 -16.16 4.91 -27.03
C ASP A 474 -15.87 4.39 -25.60
N LEU A 475 -16.28 5.11 -24.56
CA LEU A 475 -16.24 4.63 -23.18
C LEU A 475 -17.44 3.71 -22.85
N LEU A 476 -18.53 3.88 -23.56
CA LEU A 476 -19.75 3.09 -23.46
C LEU A 476 -19.65 1.80 -24.29
#